data_9c6004edc857ffca7188ab26e90d6ac3
#
_entry.id   9c6004edc857ffca7188ab26e90d6ac3
#
_cell.length_a   1.000
_cell.length_b   1.000
_cell.length_c   1.000
_cell.angle_alpha   90.00
_cell.angle_beta   90.00
_cell.angle_gamma   90.00
#
_symmetry.space_group_name_H-M   'P 1'
#
loop_
_entity.id
_entity.type
_entity.pdbx_description
1 polymer ?
#
loop_
_entity_poly.entity_id
_entity_poly.type
_entity_poly.pdbx_seq_one_letter_code
_entity_poly.pdbx_strand_id
1 'polypeptide(L)'
;SKAAMLVPQLAYHDIKNVYLLGTNLWHSDVLIEQAGPYVQGAIMPDAFLAESTEPSSRRFVSAFEQTFQERPGFIEATAYDTARLLSDVASRPGVRSRSDVAAQLHASEGFPGATGFTRFLPNGECDKELRILEIRGKKFVESK
;
A
#
# COMPACT_ATOMS: atom_id res chain seq x y z
N SER A 1 -4.12 10.39 14.37
CA SER A 1 -4.93 9.17 14.16
C SER A 1 -5.73 8.84 15.41
N LYS A 2 -7.02 8.46 15.29
CA LYS A 2 -7.81 8.02 16.46
C LYS A 2 -7.17 6.82 17.15
N ALA A 3 -6.54 5.92 16.41
CA ALA A 3 -5.81 4.79 16.97
C ALA A 3 -4.67 5.24 17.90
N ALA A 4 -3.95 6.30 17.54
CA ALA A 4 -2.87 6.84 18.37
C ALA A 4 -3.33 7.32 19.74
N MET A 5 -4.59 7.73 19.87
CA MET A 5 -5.19 8.12 21.15
C MET A 5 -5.78 6.94 21.92
N LEU A 6 -6.34 5.95 21.20
CA LEU A 6 -7.03 4.80 21.83
C LEU A 6 -6.05 3.74 22.34
N VAL A 7 -5.00 3.43 21.58
CA VAL A 7 -4.09 2.33 21.94
C VAL A 7 -3.40 2.55 23.31
N PRO A 8 -2.91 3.74 23.66
CA PRO A 8 -2.37 3.98 25.00
C PRO A 8 -3.40 3.78 26.13
N GLN A 9 -4.71 3.95 25.86
CA GLN A 9 -5.76 3.73 26.86
C GLN A 9 -5.88 2.25 27.26
N LEU A 10 -5.54 1.33 26.37
CA LEU A 10 -5.51 -0.10 26.71
C LEU A 10 -4.53 -0.35 27.85
N ALA A 11 -3.33 0.24 27.79
CA ALA A 11 -2.34 0.12 28.85
C ALA A 11 -2.79 0.82 30.15
N TYR A 12 -3.45 1.98 30.04
CA TYR A 12 -4.02 2.69 31.19
C TYR A 12 -5.08 1.85 31.94
N HIS A 13 -5.84 1.04 31.20
CA HIS A 13 -6.83 0.11 31.74
C HIS A 13 -6.27 -1.30 32.05
N ASP A 14 -4.95 -1.43 32.15
CA ASP A 14 -4.26 -2.71 32.40
C ASP A 14 -4.56 -3.84 31.39
N ILE A 15 -5.05 -3.49 30.19
CA ILE A 15 -5.24 -4.44 29.09
C ILE A 15 -3.87 -4.70 28.45
N LYS A 16 -3.31 -5.89 28.69
CA LYS A 16 -1.98 -6.31 28.26
C LYS A 16 -2.07 -7.61 27.44
N ASN A 17 -1.00 -7.93 26.71
CA ASN A 17 -0.89 -9.16 25.92
C ASN A 17 -1.99 -9.33 24.87
N VAL A 18 -2.35 -8.23 24.22
CA VAL A 18 -3.31 -8.20 23.10
C VAL A 18 -2.59 -7.98 21.78
N TYR A 19 -3.09 -8.61 20.73
CA TYR A 19 -2.65 -8.30 19.36
C TYR A 19 -3.37 -7.06 18.86
N LEU A 20 -2.61 -6.12 18.33
CA LEU A 20 -3.15 -4.92 17.70
C LEU A 20 -3.22 -5.16 16.17
N LEU A 21 -4.43 -5.30 15.67
CA LEU A 21 -4.67 -5.46 14.24
C LEU A 21 -5.31 -4.18 13.70
N GLY A 22 -4.61 -3.54 12.78
CA GLY A 22 -5.03 -2.31 12.13
C GLY A 22 -5.45 -2.52 10.67
N THR A 23 -5.89 -1.44 10.05
CA THR A 23 -6.05 -1.33 8.61
C THR A 23 -4.84 -0.57 8.03
N ASN A 24 -4.78 -0.44 6.69
CA ASN A 24 -3.78 0.40 6.02
C ASN A 24 -3.75 1.86 6.50
N LEU A 25 -4.84 2.36 7.11
CA LEU A 25 -4.89 3.70 7.72
C LEU A 25 -4.00 3.84 8.97
N TRP A 26 -3.47 2.74 9.47
CA TRP A 26 -2.48 2.73 10.55
C TRP A 26 -1.05 2.90 10.04
N HIS A 27 -0.83 2.77 8.75
CA HIS A 27 0.46 3.00 8.12
C HIS A 27 0.74 4.52 8.02
N SER A 28 1.13 5.10 9.15
CA SER A 28 1.39 6.52 9.30
C SER A 28 2.44 6.75 10.38
N ASP A 29 3.46 7.56 10.08
CA ASP A 29 4.49 7.95 11.05
C ASP A 29 3.88 8.62 12.28
N VAL A 30 2.79 9.36 12.10
CA VAL A 30 2.03 9.99 13.20
C VAL A 30 1.53 8.95 14.22
N LEU A 31 1.17 7.73 13.79
CA LEU A 31 0.79 6.68 14.73
C LEU A 31 1.97 6.28 15.62
N ILE A 32 3.14 6.08 15.02
CA ILE A 32 4.36 5.71 15.75
C ILE A 32 4.81 6.84 16.68
N GLU A 33 4.78 8.08 16.21
CA GLU A 33 5.18 9.26 16.99
C GLU A 33 4.28 9.49 18.21
N GLN A 34 2.96 9.36 18.05
CA GLN A 34 2.00 9.66 19.11
C GLN A 34 1.78 8.49 20.09
N ALA A 35 1.74 7.26 19.59
CA ALA A 35 1.48 6.09 20.42
C ALA A 35 2.76 5.37 20.90
N GLY A 36 3.89 5.61 20.25
CA GLY A 36 5.22 5.16 20.69
C GLY A 36 5.31 3.68 21.04
N PRO A 37 5.63 3.36 22.31
CA PRO A 37 5.80 1.98 22.74
C PRO A 37 4.50 1.15 22.73
N TYR A 38 3.34 1.81 22.76
CA TYR A 38 2.05 1.14 22.88
C TYR A 38 1.59 0.47 21.58
N VAL A 39 2.17 0.85 20.41
CA VAL A 39 1.83 0.26 19.11
C VAL A 39 2.89 -0.74 18.60
N GLN A 40 3.86 -1.09 19.44
CA GLN A 40 4.88 -2.07 19.05
C GLN A 40 4.25 -3.44 18.77
N GLY A 41 4.64 -4.07 17.66
CA GLY A 41 4.07 -5.34 17.22
C GLY A 41 2.67 -5.23 16.60
N ALA A 42 2.14 -4.01 16.42
CA ALA A 42 0.88 -3.83 15.69
C ALA A 42 1.04 -4.27 14.23
N ILE A 43 0.05 -5.01 13.72
CA ILE A 43 0.04 -5.62 12.40
C ILE A 43 -1.07 -4.99 11.56
N MET A 44 -0.76 -4.70 10.28
CA MET A 44 -1.73 -4.13 9.34
C MET A 44 -1.43 -4.56 7.89
N PRO A 45 -2.47 -4.77 7.06
CA PRO A 45 -2.27 -4.95 5.63
C PRO A 45 -1.99 -3.61 4.96
N ASP A 46 -1.08 -3.59 3.99
CA ASP A 46 -0.89 -2.46 3.08
C ASP A 46 -0.42 -2.95 1.70
N ALA A 47 -0.71 -2.18 0.67
CA ALA A 47 -0.24 -2.48 -0.69
C ALA A 47 1.09 -1.78 -1.02
N PHE A 48 1.56 -0.85 -0.20
CA PHE A 48 2.79 -0.09 -0.46
C PHE A 48 3.66 0.04 0.79
N LEU A 49 4.94 -0.16 0.60
CA LEU A 49 5.99 0.13 1.58
C LEU A 49 7.17 0.76 0.83
N ALA A 50 7.51 2.00 1.15
CA ALA A 50 8.58 2.73 0.45
C ALA A 50 9.96 2.08 0.64
N GLU A 51 10.19 1.38 1.74
CA GLU A 51 11.40 0.61 2.03
C GLU A 51 11.41 -0.79 1.40
N SER A 52 10.41 -1.13 0.62
CA SER A 52 10.32 -2.44 -0.04
C SER A 52 11.55 -2.72 -0.90
N THR A 53 12.02 -3.95 -0.86
CA THR A 53 13.14 -4.43 -1.71
C THR A 53 12.68 -4.81 -3.11
N GLU A 54 11.38 -4.84 -3.37
CA GLU A 54 10.81 -5.18 -4.67
C GLU A 54 11.27 -4.22 -5.77
N PRO A 55 11.72 -4.74 -6.94
CA PRO A 55 12.29 -3.89 -7.99
C PRO A 55 11.32 -2.84 -8.54
N SER A 56 10.03 -3.12 -8.61
CA SER A 56 8.99 -2.19 -9.08
C SER A 56 8.79 -1.02 -8.10
N SER A 57 8.67 -1.33 -6.80
CA SER A 57 8.55 -0.33 -5.73
C SER A 57 9.79 0.56 -5.66
N ARG A 58 10.98 -0.04 -5.68
CA ARG A 58 12.26 0.71 -5.66
C ARG A 58 12.42 1.68 -6.83
N ARG A 59 12.09 1.23 -8.06
CA ARG A 59 12.15 2.09 -9.24
C ARG A 59 11.22 3.29 -9.12
N PHE A 60 9.99 3.06 -8.65
CA PHE A 60 9.03 4.13 -8.41
C PHE A 60 9.53 5.12 -7.36
N VAL A 61 9.94 4.63 -6.18
CA VAL A 61 10.44 5.48 -5.08
C VAL A 61 11.61 6.33 -5.55
N SER A 62 12.61 5.72 -6.19
CA SER A 62 13.78 6.45 -6.69
C SER A 62 13.41 7.54 -7.70
N ALA A 63 12.52 7.25 -8.67
CA ALA A 63 12.08 8.21 -9.66
C ALA A 63 11.27 9.36 -9.03
N PHE A 64 10.41 9.04 -8.07
CA PHE A 64 9.60 10.02 -7.37
C PHE A 64 10.46 10.97 -6.54
N GLU A 65 11.38 10.43 -5.73
CA GLU A 65 12.29 11.21 -4.89
C GLU A 65 13.22 12.12 -5.74
N GLN A 66 13.69 11.62 -6.90
CA GLN A 66 14.48 12.45 -7.82
C GLN A 66 13.69 13.61 -8.41
N THR A 67 12.40 13.41 -8.65
CA THR A 67 11.54 14.42 -9.31
C THR A 67 10.99 15.44 -8.33
N PHE A 68 10.50 14.98 -7.18
CA PHE A 68 9.75 15.81 -6.24
C PHE A 68 10.52 16.16 -4.97
N GLN A 69 11.70 15.55 -4.74
CA GLN A 69 12.52 15.72 -3.53
C GLN A 69 11.76 15.38 -2.24
N GLU A 70 10.74 14.54 -2.37
CA GLU A 70 9.86 14.07 -1.29
C GLU A 70 9.73 12.55 -1.36
N ARG A 71 9.39 11.95 -0.24
CA ARG A 71 9.16 10.50 -0.16
C ARG A 71 7.72 10.18 -0.55
N PRO A 72 7.47 9.24 -1.47
CA PRO A 72 6.12 8.87 -1.86
C PRO A 72 5.42 8.04 -0.78
N GLY A 73 4.11 8.24 -0.65
CA GLY A 73 3.22 7.41 0.13
C GLY A 73 2.36 6.48 -0.72
N PHE A 74 1.39 5.85 -0.08
CA PHE A 74 0.44 4.94 -0.72
C PHE A 74 -0.36 5.59 -1.86
N ILE A 75 -0.77 6.86 -1.69
CA ILE A 75 -1.60 7.57 -2.68
C ILE A 75 -0.81 7.79 -3.96
N GLU A 76 0.42 8.28 -3.85
CA GLU A 76 1.31 8.53 -4.98
C GLU A 76 1.64 7.23 -5.74
N ALA A 77 1.92 6.17 -5.00
CA ALA A 77 2.20 4.85 -5.58
C ALA A 77 0.99 4.29 -6.33
N THR A 78 -0.21 4.43 -5.76
CA THR A 78 -1.46 3.97 -6.39
C THR A 78 -1.78 4.79 -7.64
N ALA A 79 -1.60 6.12 -7.59
CA ALA A 79 -1.82 6.99 -8.75
C ALA A 79 -0.84 6.66 -9.88
N TYR A 80 0.43 6.43 -9.56
CA TYR A 80 1.44 6.02 -10.52
C TYR A 80 1.11 4.70 -11.20
N ASP A 81 0.75 3.67 -10.43
CA ASP A 81 0.38 2.36 -10.97
C ASP A 81 -0.87 2.46 -11.86
N THR A 82 -1.87 3.21 -11.43
CA THR A 82 -3.10 3.44 -12.20
C THR A 82 -2.80 4.13 -13.54
N ALA A 83 -1.99 5.18 -13.51
CA ALA A 83 -1.61 5.90 -14.73
C ALA A 83 -0.81 5.02 -15.70
N ARG A 84 0.14 4.24 -15.19
CA ARG A 84 0.91 3.29 -16.01
C ARG A 84 0.05 2.21 -16.63
N LEU A 85 -0.82 1.60 -15.83
CA LEU A 85 -1.75 0.56 -16.28
C LEU A 85 -2.67 1.08 -17.39
N LEU A 86 -3.29 2.25 -17.17
CA LEU A 86 -4.17 2.85 -18.18
C LEU A 86 -3.41 3.24 -19.44
N SER A 87 -2.21 3.79 -19.32
CA SER A 87 -1.35 4.12 -20.46
C SER A 87 -0.95 2.88 -21.27
N ASP A 88 -0.56 1.80 -20.57
CA ASP A 88 -0.21 0.53 -21.23
C ASP A 88 -1.40 -0.03 -22.02
N VAL A 89 -2.57 -0.13 -21.38
CA VAL A 89 -3.76 -0.66 -22.01
C VAL A 89 -4.23 0.22 -23.17
N ALA A 90 -4.27 1.55 -22.98
CA ALA A 90 -4.72 2.48 -24.00
C ALA A 90 -3.80 2.50 -25.25
N SER A 91 -2.53 2.15 -25.06
CA SER A 91 -1.54 2.09 -26.16
C SER A 91 -1.61 0.80 -26.99
N ARG A 92 -2.42 -0.19 -26.56
CA ARG A 92 -2.51 -1.47 -27.29
C ARG A 92 -3.24 -1.32 -28.63
N PRO A 93 -2.79 -2.04 -29.66
CA PRO A 93 -3.49 -2.04 -30.95
C PRO A 93 -4.95 -2.44 -30.81
N GLY A 94 -5.86 -1.69 -31.45
CA GLY A 94 -7.30 -1.99 -31.44
C GLY A 94 -8.09 -1.38 -30.27
N VAL A 95 -7.45 -0.80 -29.27
CA VAL A 95 -8.14 -0.09 -28.17
C VAL A 95 -8.53 1.30 -28.65
N ARG A 96 -9.85 1.56 -28.77
CA ARG A 96 -10.41 2.83 -29.28
C ARG A 96 -11.56 3.37 -28.42
N SER A 97 -12.06 2.57 -27.48
CA SER A 97 -13.20 2.91 -26.66
C SER A 97 -12.98 2.48 -25.21
N ARG A 98 -13.85 2.98 -24.30
CA ARG A 98 -13.86 2.54 -22.90
C ARG A 98 -14.14 1.05 -22.74
N SER A 99 -15.00 0.49 -23.59
CA SER A 99 -15.29 -0.96 -23.61
C SER A 99 -14.06 -1.78 -24.01
N ASP A 100 -13.26 -1.28 -24.97
CA ASP A 100 -12.02 -1.97 -25.33
C ASP A 100 -11.02 -1.96 -24.17
N VAL A 101 -10.88 -0.82 -23.47
CA VAL A 101 -10.05 -0.72 -22.26
C VAL A 101 -10.52 -1.73 -21.21
N ALA A 102 -11.80 -1.78 -20.91
CA ALA A 102 -12.36 -2.73 -19.94
C ALA A 102 -12.08 -4.19 -20.34
N ALA A 103 -12.32 -4.53 -21.61
CA ALA A 103 -12.05 -5.86 -22.12
C ALA A 103 -10.56 -6.25 -22.01
N GLN A 104 -9.65 -5.32 -22.29
CA GLN A 104 -8.21 -5.54 -22.16
C GLN A 104 -7.76 -5.68 -20.69
N LEU A 105 -8.36 -4.95 -19.79
CA LEU A 105 -8.10 -5.09 -18.34
C LEU A 105 -8.50 -6.48 -17.84
N HIS A 106 -9.71 -6.96 -18.21
CA HIS A 106 -10.19 -8.28 -17.83
C HIS A 106 -9.43 -9.43 -18.51
N ALA A 107 -8.96 -9.23 -19.75
CA ALA A 107 -8.18 -10.25 -20.45
C ALA A 107 -6.72 -10.33 -20.00
N SER A 108 -6.27 -9.37 -19.21
CA SER A 108 -4.88 -9.32 -18.73
C SER A 108 -4.66 -10.32 -17.58
N GLU A 109 -3.51 -10.99 -17.60
CA GLU A 109 -3.08 -11.84 -16.48
C GLU A 109 -2.76 -11.03 -15.21
N GLY A 110 -2.56 -9.72 -15.35
CA GLY A 110 -2.32 -8.76 -14.27
C GLY A 110 -1.16 -7.81 -14.56
N PHE A 111 -0.95 -6.88 -13.65
CA PHE A 111 0.01 -5.78 -13.79
C PHE A 111 0.93 -5.70 -12.57
N PRO A 112 2.24 -5.85 -12.74
CA PRO A 112 3.20 -5.61 -11.68
C PRO A 112 3.39 -4.11 -11.46
N GLY A 113 3.03 -3.63 -10.27
CA GLY A 113 3.11 -2.23 -9.89
C GLY A 113 4.06 -1.93 -8.76
N ALA A 114 4.22 -0.67 -8.41
CA ALA A 114 4.91 -0.22 -7.20
C ALA A 114 4.17 -0.68 -5.94
N THR A 115 2.84 -0.83 -6.04
CA THR A 115 1.95 -1.29 -4.98
C THR A 115 1.69 -2.81 -5.02
N GLY A 116 2.58 -3.60 -5.62
CA GLY A 116 2.41 -5.04 -5.81
C GLY A 116 1.62 -5.41 -7.06
N PHE A 117 1.29 -6.69 -7.19
CA PHE A 117 0.57 -7.22 -8.34
C PHE A 117 -0.92 -6.87 -8.27
N THR A 118 -1.47 -6.49 -9.42
CA THR A 118 -2.89 -6.09 -9.56
C THR A 118 -3.52 -6.85 -10.72
N ARG A 119 -4.67 -7.48 -10.49
CA ARG A 119 -5.46 -8.19 -11.50
C ARG A 119 -6.93 -7.81 -11.42
N PHE A 120 -7.60 -7.72 -12.58
CA PHE A 120 -9.04 -7.47 -12.64
C PHE A 120 -9.78 -8.77 -12.90
N LEU A 121 -10.74 -9.08 -12.04
CA LEU A 121 -11.56 -10.27 -12.13
C LEU A 121 -12.76 -10.05 -13.06
N PRO A 122 -13.35 -11.14 -13.62
CA PRO A 122 -14.50 -11.02 -14.51
C PRO A 122 -15.73 -10.33 -13.91
N ASN A 123 -15.86 -10.35 -12.58
CA ASN A 123 -16.92 -9.66 -11.84
C ASN A 123 -16.66 -8.15 -11.64
N GLY A 124 -15.53 -7.62 -12.15
CA GLY A 124 -15.13 -6.23 -12.02
C GLY A 124 -14.35 -5.90 -10.74
N GLU A 125 -14.13 -6.89 -9.86
CA GLU A 125 -13.31 -6.69 -8.67
C GLU A 125 -11.82 -6.62 -9.01
N CYS A 126 -11.08 -5.93 -8.17
CA CYS A 126 -9.62 -5.84 -8.25
C CYS A 126 -9.01 -6.80 -7.22
N ASP A 127 -8.31 -7.82 -7.69
CA ASP A 127 -7.47 -8.69 -6.88
C ASP A 127 -6.08 -8.05 -6.77
N LYS A 128 -5.70 -7.71 -5.56
CA LYS A 128 -4.46 -6.98 -5.28
C LYS A 128 -3.63 -7.70 -4.23
N GLU A 129 -2.37 -7.91 -4.55
CA GLU A 129 -1.40 -8.40 -3.58
C GLU A 129 -1.22 -7.38 -2.46
N LEU A 130 -1.39 -7.83 -1.22
CA LEU A 130 -1.16 -7.04 -0.02
C LEU A 130 0.04 -7.58 0.75
N ARG A 131 0.77 -6.67 1.37
CA ARG A 131 1.82 -6.96 2.34
C ARG A 131 1.26 -6.89 3.74
N ILE A 132 1.81 -7.69 4.62
CA ILE A 132 1.53 -7.56 6.05
C ILE A 132 2.67 -6.75 6.66
N LEU A 133 2.35 -5.60 7.21
CA LEU A 133 3.29 -4.72 7.89
C LEU A 133 3.18 -4.87 9.39
N GLU A 134 4.31 -4.74 10.06
CA GLU A 134 4.43 -4.74 11.52
C GLU A 134 5.21 -3.49 11.96
N ILE A 135 4.80 -2.90 13.09
CA ILE A 135 5.55 -1.80 13.70
C ILE A 135 6.67 -2.37 14.57
N ARG A 136 7.92 -2.08 14.19
CA ARG A 136 9.13 -2.43 14.95
C ARG A 136 9.99 -1.19 15.21
N GLY A 137 10.09 -0.79 16.48
CA GLY A 137 10.76 0.45 16.84
C GLY A 137 10.03 1.67 16.25
N LYS A 138 10.71 2.42 15.41
CA LYS A 138 10.16 3.62 14.73
C LYS A 138 9.88 3.39 13.24
N LYS A 139 9.68 2.15 12.81
CA LYS A 139 9.54 1.81 11.39
C LYS A 139 8.44 0.79 11.18
N PHE A 140 7.88 0.84 9.96
CA PHE A 140 7.09 -0.25 9.42
C PHE A 140 8.04 -1.24 8.72
N VAL A 141 7.85 -2.51 8.99
CA VAL A 141 8.62 -3.59 8.36
C VAL A 141 7.66 -4.64 7.82
N GLU A 142 8.02 -5.29 6.74
CA GLU A 142 7.23 -6.40 6.21
C GLU A 142 7.36 -7.59 7.17
N SER A 143 6.21 -8.08 7.65
CA SER A 143 6.15 -9.28 8.49
C SER A 143 6.34 -10.50 7.60
N LYS A 144 7.19 -11.41 8.03
CA LYS A 144 7.44 -12.69 7.34
C LYS A 144 6.49 -13.75 7.82
#